data_0e5ba4c7eb95af693c3783198489dea1
#
_entry.id   0e5ba4c7eb95af693c3783198489dea1
#
_cell.length_a   1.000
_cell.length_b   1.000
_cell.length_c   1.000
_cell.angle_alpha   90.00
_cell.angle_beta   90.00
_cell.angle_gamma   90.00
#
_symmetry.space_group_name_H-M   'P 1'
#
loop_
_entity.id
_entity.type
_entity.pdbx_description
1 polymer ?
#
loop_
_entity_poly.entity_id
_entity_poly.type
_entity_poly.pdbx_seq_one_letter_code
_entity_poly.pdbx_strand_id
1 'polypeptide(L)'
;MLALYRPGPLESGMVDDFVNRKHGRAAVDYFHSDLEATLKSTYGVIVYQEQVMLISQIIGGYSLGGADLLRRAMGKKKPEEMAKHRELFEQGAKEKGHDPDLAVKLFDLMEKFAGYGFNKSHSAAYALISYQTAWLKAYHPTEFLAATMSSDMDDTDKVQIFCRDAQDNGVEVLPPDVNFSGYRFEPVADKYTEKGKPPRTMRYGLGAVKGTGQGAVEDILRARKEGGPFQNLFDFCRRVSKHAVNRRTIEALIKAGAFDTIEPNRAAMLASVPTAMEAAEQAARSANQSSLFGDDSSDVVAGELAKVAPWDLHKKLTEEKSALGYYYSGHLFDAWRDEVRQIVPMQLARVEPQRDLQWTVSYTHLTLPTNREV
;
A
#
# COMPACT_ATOMS: atom_id res chain seq x y z
N MET A 1 9.44 -18.60 -5.30
CA MET A 1 9.42 -17.17 -4.89
C MET A 1 8.93 -16.99 -3.47
N LEU A 2 7.67 -17.27 -3.14
CA LEU A 2 7.08 -17.05 -1.80
C LEU A 2 7.87 -17.63 -0.63
N ALA A 3 8.46 -18.82 -0.80
CA ALA A 3 9.26 -19.46 0.24
C ALA A 3 10.71 -18.93 0.32
N LEU A 4 11.22 -18.34 -0.76
CA LEU A 4 12.63 -17.92 -0.87
C LEU A 4 12.81 -16.40 -0.67
N TYR A 5 11.84 -15.58 -1.10
CA TYR A 5 11.93 -14.12 -0.95
C TYR A 5 11.55 -13.69 0.47
N ARG A 6 12.42 -13.99 1.43
CA ARG A 6 12.26 -13.74 2.87
C ARG A 6 13.63 -13.41 3.46
N PRO A 7 13.72 -12.65 4.55
CA PRO A 7 14.99 -12.22 5.13
C PRO A 7 16.00 -13.38 5.31
N GLY A 8 15.58 -14.45 5.96
CA GLY A 8 16.48 -15.58 6.22
C GLY A 8 17.06 -16.28 4.99
N PRO A 9 16.25 -16.74 4.03
CA PRO A 9 16.77 -17.29 2.77
C PRO A 9 17.62 -16.29 1.97
N LEU A 10 17.30 -15.00 1.98
CA LEU A 10 18.08 -13.96 1.31
C LEU A 10 19.46 -13.80 1.94
N GLU A 11 19.53 -13.74 3.28
CA GLU A 11 20.79 -13.58 4.01
C GLU A 11 21.69 -14.84 3.99
N SER A 12 21.09 -16.02 3.79
CA SER A 12 21.81 -17.32 3.80
C SER A 12 22.45 -17.70 2.47
N GLY A 13 22.25 -16.94 1.39
CA GLY A 13 22.71 -17.26 0.04
C GLY A 13 21.89 -18.33 -0.70
N MET A 14 20.83 -18.87 -0.08
CA MET A 14 19.97 -19.90 -0.68
C MET A 14 19.27 -19.44 -1.96
N VAL A 15 18.94 -18.15 -2.04
CA VAL A 15 18.28 -17.58 -3.22
C VAL A 15 19.22 -17.58 -4.42
N ASP A 16 20.48 -17.21 -4.21
CA ASP A 16 21.50 -17.20 -5.26
C ASP A 16 21.80 -18.61 -5.76
N ASP A 17 21.93 -19.58 -4.84
CA ASP A 17 22.10 -20.99 -5.19
C ASP A 17 20.93 -21.50 -6.02
N PHE A 18 19.70 -21.22 -5.59
CA PHE A 18 18.48 -21.63 -6.32
C PHE A 18 18.45 -21.00 -7.72
N VAL A 19 18.70 -19.70 -7.84
CA VAL A 19 18.68 -18.99 -9.13
C VAL A 19 19.77 -19.50 -10.07
N ASN A 20 21.01 -19.64 -9.57
CA ASN A 20 22.12 -20.07 -10.38
C ASN A 20 21.93 -21.51 -10.89
N ARG A 21 21.48 -22.44 -10.03
CA ARG A 21 21.19 -23.82 -10.40
C ARG A 21 20.01 -23.93 -11.35
N LYS A 22 18.93 -23.16 -11.12
CA LYS A 22 17.78 -23.09 -12.01
C LYS A 22 18.14 -22.65 -13.42
N HIS A 23 19.08 -21.73 -13.57
CA HIS A 23 19.51 -21.19 -14.88
C HIS A 23 20.73 -21.90 -15.46
N GLY A 24 21.18 -23.02 -14.86
CA GLY A 24 22.32 -23.79 -15.36
C GLY A 24 23.67 -23.11 -15.18
N ARG A 25 23.74 -22.07 -14.35
CA ARG A 25 25.00 -21.35 -14.04
C ARG A 25 25.84 -22.07 -12.99
N ALA A 26 25.26 -22.98 -12.22
CA ALA A 26 25.89 -23.85 -11.26
C ALA A 26 25.31 -25.26 -11.38
N ALA A 27 26.14 -26.27 -11.09
CA ALA A 27 25.73 -27.67 -11.05
C ALA A 27 24.72 -27.90 -9.91
N VAL A 28 23.74 -28.77 -10.15
CA VAL A 28 22.75 -29.16 -9.10
C VAL A 28 23.37 -30.32 -8.32
N ASP A 29 23.52 -30.16 -7.01
CA ASP A 29 23.90 -31.21 -6.07
C ASP A 29 22.67 -31.67 -5.29
N TYR A 30 22.35 -32.97 -5.39
CA TYR A 30 21.27 -33.60 -4.65
C TYR A 30 21.72 -34.30 -3.38
N PHE A 31 23.03 -34.24 -3.07
CA PHE A 31 23.72 -34.88 -1.95
C PHE A 31 23.74 -36.42 -2.01
N HIS A 32 22.65 -37.08 -2.40
CA HIS A 32 22.52 -38.52 -2.58
C HIS A 32 21.45 -38.80 -3.65
N SER A 33 21.62 -39.92 -4.40
CA SER A 33 20.67 -40.31 -5.46
C SER A 33 19.23 -40.44 -4.97
N ASP A 34 19.04 -40.97 -3.76
CA ASP A 34 17.73 -41.18 -3.16
C ASP A 34 16.99 -39.87 -2.82
N LEU A 35 17.70 -38.74 -2.76
CA LEU A 35 17.16 -37.43 -2.52
C LEU A 35 16.80 -36.66 -3.79
N GLU A 36 17.19 -37.13 -4.98
CA GLU A 36 16.92 -36.47 -6.23
C GLU A 36 15.43 -36.18 -6.41
N ALA A 37 14.58 -37.19 -6.21
CA ALA A 37 13.12 -37.03 -6.34
C ALA A 37 12.55 -35.99 -5.39
N THR A 38 13.11 -35.85 -4.19
CA THR A 38 12.68 -34.88 -3.16
C THR A 38 13.16 -33.48 -3.47
N LEU A 39 14.37 -33.32 -4.00
CA LEU A 39 15.03 -32.02 -4.17
C LEU A 39 15.01 -31.49 -5.63
N LYS A 40 14.59 -32.32 -6.60
CA LYS A 40 14.57 -31.94 -8.02
C LYS A 40 13.77 -30.67 -8.31
N SER A 41 12.61 -30.53 -7.69
CA SER A 41 11.74 -29.36 -7.88
C SER A 41 12.31 -28.04 -7.32
N THR A 42 13.33 -28.14 -6.48
CA THR A 42 14.02 -27.01 -5.84
C THR A 42 15.52 -26.95 -6.17
N TYR A 43 15.95 -27.66 -7.24
CA TYR A 43 17.33 -27.62 -7.74
C TYR A 43 18.37 -27.96 -6.66
N GLY A 44 18.07 -28.96 -5.82
CA GLY A 44 18.97 -29.38 -4.73
C GLY A 44 18.96 -28.46 -3.49
N VAL A 45 18.13 -27.43 -3.46
CA VAL A 45 18.01 -26.55 -2.29
C VAL A 45 16.88 -27.03 -1.38
N ILE A 46 17.15 -27.14 -0.07
CA ILE A 46 16.12 -27.45 0.92
C ILE A 46 15.32 -26.16 1.19
N VAL A 47 14.07 -26.12 0.73
CA VAL A 47 13.18 -24.94 0.81
C VAL A 47 11.98 -25.21 1.71
N TYR A 48 11.45 -26.42 1.68
CA TYR A 48 10.20 -26.78 2.34
C TYR A 48 10.40 -27.67 3.56
N GLN A 49 9.56 -27.48 4.57
CA GLN A 49 9.52 -28.34 5.77
C GLN A 49 9.28 -29.81 5.42
N GLU A 50 8.47 -30.06 4.41
CA GLU A 50 8.18 -31.40 3.90
C GLU A 50 9.44 -32.08 3.33
N GLN A 51 10.37 -31.32 2.74
CA GLN A 51 11.66 -31.87 2.28
C GLN A 51 12.54 -32.29 3.45
N VAL A 52 12.56 -31.50 4.54
CA VAL A 52 13.24 -31.91 5.78
C VAL A 52 12.69 -33.21 6.31
N MET A 53 11.36 -33.36 6.36
CA MET A 53 10.72 -34.58 6.83
C MET A 53 11.08 -35.78 5.93
N LEU A 54 11.04 -35.61 4.60
CA LEU A 54 11.40 -36.67 3.65
C LEU A 54 12.87 -37.06 3.73
N ILE A 55 13.78 -36.09 3.83
CA ILE A 55 15.21 -36.36 4.04
C ILE A 55 15.43 -37.16 5.31
N SER A 56 14.74 -36.81 6.41
CA SER A 56 14.83 -37.51 7.67
C SER A 56 14.33 -38.96 7.56
N GLN A 57 13.28 -39.21 6.79
CA GLN A 57 12.79 -40.58 6.53
C GLN A 57 13.69 -41.36 5.61
N ILE A 58 14.15 -40.76 4.52
CA ILE A 58 14.94 -41.44 3.49
C ILE A 58 16.35 -41.79 4.02
N ILE A 59 17.04 -40.80 4.55
CA ILE A 59 18.43 -40.97 5.03
C ILE A 59 18.44 -41.43 6.49
N GLY A 60 17.76 -40.70 7.39
CA GLY A 60 17.82 -40.94 8.84
C GLY A 60 16.91 -42.04 9.36
N GLY A 61 16.13 -42.72 8.49
CA GLY A 61 15.28 -43.82 8.90
C GLY A 61 14.09 -43.45 9.81
N TYR A 62 13.75 -42.20 9.90
CA TYR A 62 12.65 -41.73 10.74
C TYR A 62 11.30 -42.29 10.26
N SER A 63 10.42 -42.60 11.21
CA SER A 63 9.00 -42.73 10.93
C SER A 63 8.41 -41.35 10.58
N LEU A 64 7.23 -41.31 9.96
CA LEU A 64 6.54 -40.06 9.66
C LEU A 64 6.32 -39.20 10.92
N GLY A 65 5.92 -39.82 12.04
CA GLY A 65 5.74 -39.14 13.32
C GLY A 65 7.06 -38.62 13.91
N GLY A 66 8.15 -39.41 13.79
CA GLY A 66 9.49 -38.97 14.19
C GLY A 66 10.00 -37.78 13.38
N ALA A 67 9.78 -37.79 12.06
CA ALA A 67 10.14 -36.68 11.19
C ALA A 67 9.35 -35.39 11.51
N ASP A 68 8.06 -35.52 11.89
CA ASP A 68 7.28 -34.34 12.35
C ASP A 68 7.78 -33.82 13.69
N LEU A 69 8.20 -34.69 14.62
CA LEU A 69 8.81 -34.26 15.87
C LEU A 69 10.12 -33.49 15.63
N LEU A 70 11.00 -33.98 14.72
CA LEU A 70 12.21 -33.27 14.32
C LEU A 70 11.85 -31.89 13.73
N ARG A 71 10.90 -31.82 12.80
CA ARG A 71 10.44 -30.56 12.20
C ARG A 71 9.98 -29.57 13.27
N ARG A 72 9.24 -30.04 14.27
CA ARG A 72 8.77 -29.19 15.39
C ARG A 72 9.91 -28.72 16.30
N ALA A 73 10.87 -29.61 16.60
CA ALA A 73 12.05 -29.29 17.38
C ALA A 73 12.89 -28.20 16.68
N MET A 74 13.07 -28.36 15.37
CA MET A 74 13.74 -27.35 14.53
C MET A 74 13.05 -25.99 14.60
N GLY A 75 11.71 -25.94 14.51
CA GLY A 75 10.94 -24.69 14.59
C GLY A 75 11.05 -23.98 15.96
N LYS A 76 11.22 -24.75 17.03
CA LYS A 76 11.35 -24.22 18.41
C LYS A 76 12.78 -23.81 18.79
N LYS A 77 13.77 -24.16 17.98
CA LYS A 77 15.20 -23.86 18.19
C LYS A 77 15.72 -24.26 19.58
N LYS A 78 15.32 -25.42 20.09
CA LYS A 78 15.78 -25.95 21.38
C LYS A 78 17.05 -26.79 21.20
N PRO A 79 18.22 -26.34 21.68
CA PRO A 79 19.48 -27.03 21.43
C PRO A 79 19.51 -28.49 21.92
N GLU A 80 18.94 -28.75 23.09
CA GLU A 80 18.92 -30.10 23.68
C GLU A 80 18.07 -31.10 22.86
N GLU A 81 16.92 -30.65 22.33
CA GLU A 81 16.08 -31.49 21.46
C GLU A 81 16.81 -31.73 20.12
N MET A 82 17.49 -30.72 19.59
CA MET A 82 18.25 -30.80 18.34
C MET A 82 19.43 -31.78 18.45
N ALA A 83 20.18 -31.74 19.56
CA ALA A 83 21.30 -32.69 19.77
C ALA A 83 20.83 -34.14 19.77
N LYS A 84 19.69 -34.46 20.44
CA LYS A 84 19.11 -35.80 20.43
C LYS A 84 18.66 -36.23 19.04
N HIS A 85 18.08 -35.32 18.26
CA HIS A 85 17.68 -35.61 16.90
C HIS A 85 18.91 -35.81 15.97
N ARG A 86 20.03 -35.14 16.21
CA ARG A 86 21.29 -35.35 15.46
C ARG A 86 21.77 -36.75 15.65
N GLU A 87 21.90 -37.21 16.91
CA GLU A 87 22.33 -38.57 17.22
C GLU A 87 21.41 -39.62 16.56
N LEU A 88 20.11 -39.44 16.65
CA LEU A 88 19.13 -40.33 16.04
C LEU A 88 19.23 -40.37 14.52
N PHE A 89 19.48 -39.20 13.89
CA PHE A 89 19.63 -39.10 12.43
C PHE A 89 20.88 -39.79 11.94
N GLU A 90 22.03 -39.54 12.59
CA GLU A 90 23.31 -40.14 12.26
C GLU A 90 23.30 -41.66 12.47
N GLN A 91 22.71 -42.13 13.57
CA GLN A 91 22.53 -43.56 13.85
C GLN A 91 21.64 -44.23 12.79
N GLY A 92 20.49 -43.64 12.48
CA GLY A 92 19.56 -44.17 11.46
C GLY A 92 20.18 -44.20 10.06
N ALA A 93 20.96 -43.17 9.70
CA ALA A 93 21.70 -43.13 8.44
C ALA A 93 22.75 -44.27 8.35
N LYS A 94 23.48 -44.51 9.44
CA LYS A 94 24.44 -45.60 9.53
C LYS A 94 23.75 -46.99 9.40
N GLU A 95 22.61 -47.19 10.05
CA GLU A 95 21.82 -48.42 9.95
C GLU A 95 21.32 -48.70 8.53
N LYS A 96 21.07 -47.66 7.76
CA LYS A 96 20.71 -47.73 6.34
C LYS A 96 21.88 -47.84 5.39
N GLY A 97 23.13 -47.84 5.90
CA GLY A 97 24.33 -47.95 5.09
C GLY A 97 24.77 -46.68 4.37
N HIS A 98 24.26 -45.52 4.80
CA HIS A 98 24.71 -44.23 4.27
C HIS A 98 26.05 -43.80 4.89
N ASP A 99 26.80 -42.99 4.14
CA ASP A 99 28.04 -42.38 4.60
C ASP A 99 27.82 -41.49 5.82
N PRO A 100 28.59 -41.68 6.92
CA PRO A 100 28.47 -40.81 8.12
C PRO A 100 28.73 -39.34 7.82
N ASP A 101 29.68 -38.98 6.95
CA ASP A 101 29.97 -37.60 6.59
C ASP A 101 28.79 -36.95 5.83
N LEU A 102 28.11 -37.74 5.01
CA LEU A 102 26.86 -37.27 4.37
C LEU A 102 25.78 -36.97 5.40
N ALA A 103 25.63 -37.84 6.41
CA ALA A 103 24.62 -37.66 7.45
C ALA A 103 24.88 -36.39 8.26
N VAL A 104 26.10 -36.13 8.68
CA VAL A 104 26.51 -34.91 9.38
C VAL A 104 26.23 -33.69 8.52
N LYS A 105 26.69 -33.69 7.26
CA LYS A 105 26.49 -32.58 6.33
C LYS A 105 25.00 -32.26 6.10
N LEU A 106 24.18 -33.29 5.92
CA LEU A 106 22.73 -33.08 5.73
C LEU A 106 22.05 -32.57 6.97
N PHE A 107 22.41 -33.07 8.17
CA PHE A 107 21.82 -32.61 9.41
C PHE A 107 22.21 -31.16 9.67
N ASP A 108 23.45 -30.75 9.46
CA ASP A 108 23.93 -29.37 9.58
C ASP A 108 23.15 -28.41 8.65
N LEU A 109 22.91 -28.85 7.41
CA LEU A 109 22.11 -28.09 6.47
C LEU A 109 20.64 -27.95 6.93
N MET A 110 20.05 -29.04 7.41
CA MET A 110 18.69 -29.04 7.94
C MET A 110 18.58 -28.16 9.20
N GLU A 111 19.55 -28.21 10.09
CA GLU A 111 19.61 -27.38 11.31
C GLU A 111 19.75 -25.89 10.96
N LYS A 112 20.67 -25.55 10.05
CA LYS A 112 20.82 -24.19 9.53
C LYS A 112 19.52 -23.68 8.90
N PHE A 113 18.83 -24.56 8.19
CA PHE A 113 17.57 -24.27 7.51
C PHE A 113 16.36 -24.25 8.46
N ALA A 114 16.46 -24.86 9.63
CA ALA A 114 15.36 -25.08 10.58
C ALA A 114 14.54 -23.83 10.93
N GLY A 115 15.19 -22.66 10.95
CA GLY A 115 14.51 -21.39 11.22
C GLY A 115 13.75 -20.81 10.03
N TYR A 116 13.95 -21.35 8.83
CA TYR A 116 13.46 -20.75 7.57
C TYR A 116 12.56 -21.64 6.75
N GLY A 117 12.41 -22.94 7.14
CA GLY A 117 11.58 -23.91 6.43
C GLY A 117 10.14 -23.42 6.21
N PHE A 118 9.67 -23.49 4.97
CA PHE A 118 8.35 -23.02 4.59
C PHE A 118 7.40 -24.20 4.33
N ASN A 119 6.13 -24.05 4.65
CA ASN A 119 5.13 -25.05 4.33
C ASN A 119 4.81 -25.04 2.83
N LYS A 120 4.93 -26.19 2.16
CA LYS A 120 4.73 -26.30 0.71
C LYS A 120 3.26 -26.06 0.31
N SER A 121 2.32 -26.57 1.11
CA SER A 121 0.89 -26.36 0.84
C SER A 121 0.50 -24.88 0.93
N HIS A 122 1.06 -24.17 1.93
CA HIS A 122 0.89 -22.72 2.04
C HIS A 122 1.46 -21.98 0.82
N SER A 123 2.67 -22.40 0.36
CA SER A 123 3.24 -21.83 -0.87
C SER A 123 2.35 -22.03 -2.09
N ALA A 124 1.76 -23.21 -2.25
CA ALA A 124 0.90 -23.52 -3.39
C ALA A 124 -0.37 -22.67 -3.39
N ALA A 125 -1.03 -22.53 -2.23
CA ALA A 125 -2.23 -21.71 -2.09
C ALA A 125 -1.94 -20.22 -2.38
N TYR A 126 -0.90 -19.67 -1.78
CA TYR A 126 -0.55 -18.26 -1.97
C TYR A 126 0.05 -17.97 -3.35
N ALA A 127 0.67 -18.96 -4.02
CA ALA A 127 1.12 -18.78 -5.39
C ALA A 127 -0.04 -18.53 -6.36
N LEU A 128 -1.18 -19.19 -6.15
CA LEU A 128 -2.38 -18.95 -6.93
C LEU A 128 -2.90 -17.53 -6.74
N ILE A 129 -3.00 -17.07 -5.49
CA ILE A 129 -3.42 -15.70 -5.17
C ILE A 129 -2.44 -14.68 -5.76
N SER A 130 -1.13 -14.91 -5.63
CA SER A 130 -0.11 -14.03 -6.21
C SER A 130 -0.21 -13.93 -7.73
N TYR A 131 -0.49 -15.05 -8.40
CA TYR A 131 -0.74 -15.06 -9.83
C TYR A 131 -2.00 -14.27 -10.20
N GLN A 132 -3.10 -14.50 -9.50
CA GLN A 132 -4.38 -13.83 -9.73
C GLN A 132 -4.26 -12.31 -9.53
N THR A 133 -3.61 -11.87 -8.44
CA THR A 133 -3.40 -10.44 -8.16
C THR A 133 -2.47 -9.79 -9.18
N ALA A 134 -1.42 -10.48 -9.61
CA ALA A 134 -0.54 -10.01 -10.67
C ALA A 134 -1.27 -9.89 -12.02
N TRP A 135 -2.13 -10.86 -12.34
CA TRP A 135 -2.97 -10.83 -13.53
C TRP A 135 -3.96 -9.67 -13.50
N LEU A 136 -4.66 -9.49 -12.38
CA LEU A 136 -5.58 -8.37 -12.19
C LEU A 136 -4.85 -7.02 -12.33
N LYS A 137 -3.69 -6.86 -11.72
CA LYS A 137 -2.89 -5.64 -11.84
C LYS A 137 -2.44 -5.38 -13.28
N ALA A 138 -2.11 -6.42 -14.05
CA ALA A 138 -1.67 -6.29 -15.44
C ALA A 138 -2.80 -5.93 -16.41
N TYR A 139 -3.98 -6.53 -16.24
CA TYR A 139 -5.09 -6.40 -17.19
C TYR A 139 -6.19 -5.44 -16.71
N HIS A 140 -6.33 -5.25 -15.41
CA HIS A 140 -7.32 -4.39 -14.76
C HIS A 140 -6.68 -3.51 -13.68
N PRO A 141 -5.63 -2.71 -14.03
CA PRO A 141 -4.84 -1.99 -13.03
C PRO A 141 -5.68 -1.00 -12.22
N THR A 142 -6.62 -0.32 -12.82
CA THR A 142 -7.44 0.70 -12.16
C THR A 142 -8.35 0.07 -11.12
N GLU A 143 -9.07 -0.99 -11.48
CA GLU A 143 -9.96 -1.71 -10.57
C GLU A 143 -9.18 -2.38 -9.44
N PHE A 144 -8.05 -3.01 -9.78
CA PHE A 144 -7.19 -3.66 -8.80
C PHE A 144 -6.61 -2.66 -7.79
N LEU A 145 -6.07 -1.54 -8.27
CA LEU A 145 -5.49 -0.50 -7.42
C LEU A 145 -6.56 0.22 -6.59
N ALA A 146 -7.72 0.52 -7.17
CA ALA A 146 -8.83 1.12 -6.43
C ALA A 146 -9.30 0.21 -5.28
N ALA A 147 -9.41 -1.10 -5.52
CA ALA A 147 -9.75 -2.08 -4.48
C ALA A 147 -8.66 -2.17 -3.40
N THR A 148 -7.38 -2.20 -3.80
CA THR A 148 -6.24 -2.27 -2.88
C THR A 148 -6.17 -1.01 -2.02
N MET A 149 -6.26 0.18 -2.62
CA MET A 149 -6.27 1.45 -1.90
C MET A 149 -7.46 1.57 -0.95
N SER A 150 -8.63 1.09 -1.35
CA SER A 150 -9.83 1.07 -0.50
C SER A 150 -9.70 0.12 0.70
N SER A 151 -8.93 -0.95 0.56
CA SER A 151 -8.66 -1.89 1.66
C SER A 151 -7.72 -1.31 2.73
N ASP A 152 -6.78 -0.47 2.31
CA ASP A 152 -5.77 0.13 3.17
C ASP A 152 -5.95 1.66 3.33
N MET A 153 -7.14 2.21 3.08
CA MET A 153 -7.37 3.66 3.02
C MET A 153 -7.19 4.39 4.36
N ASP A 154 -7.16 3.66 5.48
CA ASP A 154 -6.89 4.21 6.82
C ASP A 154 -5.39 4.44 7.05
N ASP A 155 -4.52 3.84 6.22
CA ASP A 155 -3.07 3.98 6.25
C ASP A 155 -2.60 4.94 5.13
N THR A 156 -2.40 6.21 5.49
CA THR A 156 -2.05 7.25 4.53
C THR A 156 -0.70 7.04 3.85
N ASP A 157 0.25 6.35 4.49
CA ASP A 157 1.56 6.06 3.90
C ASP A 157 1.41 5.02 2.79
N LYS A 158 0.58 4.00 3.01
CA LYS A 158 0.24 3.03 1.97
C LYS A 158 -0.54 3.68 0.83
N VAL A 159 -1.50 4.55 1.13
CA VAL A 159 -2.25 5.29 0.09
C VAL A 159 -1.30 6.07 -0.80
N GLN A 160 -0.30 6.77 -0.22
CA GLN A 160 0.72 7.49 -1.00
C GLN A 160 1.52 6.55 -1.92
N ILE A 161 1.97 5.40 -1.40
CA ILE A 161 2.71 4.39 -2.19
C ILE A 161 1.84 3.88 -3.34
N PHE A 162 0.59 3.57 -3.09
CA PHE A 162 -0.33 3.09 -4.13
C PHE A 162 -0.72 4.16 -5.15
N CYS A 163 -0.83 5.42 -4.74
CA CYS A 163 -1.01 6.53 -5.70
C CYS A 163 0.17 6.62 -6.68
N ARG A 164 1.41 6.46 -6.18
CA ARG A 164 2.59 6.42 -7.04
C ARG A 164 2.58 5.20 -7.94
N ASP A 165 2.26 4.02 -7.38
CA ASP A 165 2.15 2.78 -8.17
C ASP A 165 1.06 2.89 -9.26
N ALA A 166 -0.05 3.59 -8.98
CA ALA A 166 -1.09 3.87 -9.96
C ALA A 166 -0.53 4.73 -11.12
N GLN A 167 0.17 5.81 -10.82
CA GLN A 167 0.80 6.68 -11.81
C GLN A 167 1.83 5.92 -12.67
N ASP A 168 2.67 5.09 -12.05
CA ASP A 168 3.67 4.26 -12.73
C ASP A 168 3.02 3.22 -13.66
N ASN A 169 1.79 2.79 -13.38
CA ASN A 169 0.98 1.90 -14.23
C ASN A 169 0.07 2.66 -15.21
N GLY A 170 0.23 3.97 -15.36
CA GLY A 170 -0.55 4.81 -16.27
C GLY A 170 -2.01 4.97 -15.87
N VAL A 171 -2.30 4.90 -14.56
CA VAL A 171 -3.61 5.16 -13.98
C VAL A 171 -3.61 6.53 -13.32
N GLU A 172 -4.48 7.41 -13.79
CA GLU A 172 -4.70 8.73 -13.20
C GLU A 172 -5.56 8.61 -11.94
N VAL A 173 -5.12 9.23 -10.85
CA VAL A 173 -5.91 9.33 -9.61
C VAL A 173 -6.49 10.74 -9.54
N LEU A 174 -7.80 10.89 -9.69
CA LEU A 174 -8.49 12.17 -9.55
C LEU A 174 -8.61 12.56 -8.08
N PRO A 175 -8.61 13.86 -7.75
CA PRO A 175 -8.77 14.33 -6.37
C PRO A 175 -10.09 13.90 -5.75
N PRO A 176 -10.21 13.93 -4.41
CA PRO A 176 -11.50 13.78 -3.75
C PRO A 176 -12.44 14.92 -4.17
N ASP A 177 -13.74 14.63 -4.27
CA ASP A 177 -14.74 15.60 -4.68
C ASP A 177 -16.10 15.29 -4.05
N VAL A 178 -16.70 16.25 -3.38
CA VAL A 178 -17.99 16.05 -2.69
C VAL A 178 -19.14 15.73 -3.65
N ASN A 179 -19.02 16.14 -4.91
CA ASN A 179 -20.04 15.91 -5.93
C ASN A 179 -19.83 14.62 -6.73
N PHE A 180 -18.61 14.05 -6.71
CA PHE A 180 -18.30 12.90 -7.56
C PHE A 180 -17.75 11.69 -6.81
N SER A 181 -17.03 11.88 -5.69
CA SER A 181 -16.44 10.77 -4.94
C SER A 181 -17.46 9.95 -4.18
N GLY A 182 -17.21 8.64 -4.09
CA GLY A 182 -17.82 7.74 -3.13
C GLY A 182 -17.03 7.66 -1.82
N TYR A 183 -17.39 6.70 -0.97
CA TYR A 183 -16.64 6.42 0.26
C TYR A 183 -15.25 5.84 -0.04
N ARG A 184 -15.19 4.91 -1.00
CA ARG A 184 -13.98 4.20 -1.40
C ARG A 184 -13.36 4.81 -2.67
N PHE A 185 -12.16 4.36 -3.01
CA PHE A 185 -11.59 4.63 -4.34
C PHE A 185 -12.40 3.87 -5.39
N GLU A 186 -12.73 4.53 -6.47
CA GLU A 186 -13.59 3.97 -7.51
C GLU A 186 -13.01 4.22 -8.91
N PRO A 187 -12.98 3.21 -9.81
CA PRO A 187 -12.69 3.44 -11.21
C PRO A 187 -13.71 4.38 -11.82
N VAL A 188 -13.24 5.30 -12.64
CA VAL A 188 -14.10 6.25 -13.37
C VAL A 188 -13.96 5.96 -14.85
N ALA A 189 -15.08 5.59 -15.50
CA ALA A 189 -15.14 5.55 -16.94
C ALA A 189 -15.18 7.00 -17.46
N ASP A 190 -14.13 7.40 -18.14
CA ASP A 190 -14.09 8.67 -18.83
C ASP A 190 -14.57 8.53 -20.30
N LYS A 191 -14.81 9.66 -20.94
CA LYS A 191 -15.24 9.70 -22.34
C LYS A 191 -14.15 9.23 -23.34
N TYR A 192 -12.91 9.02 -22.87
CA TYR A 192 -11.80 8.51 -23.66
C TYR A 192 -11.58 7.02 -23.42
N THR A 193 -12.29 6.41 -22.46
CA THR A 193 -12.21 4.96 -22.25
C THR A 193 -12.84 4.25 -23.46
N GLU A 194 -12.01 3.60 -24.27
CA GLU A 194 -12.48 2.81 -25.42
C GLU A 194 -13.38 1.68 -24.93
N LYS A 195 -14.49 1.45 -25.65
CA LYS A 195 -15.43 0.37 -25.33
C LYS A 195 -14.70 -0.98 -25.28
N GLY A 196 -14.76 -1.63 -24.13
CA GLY A 196 -14.12 -2.93 -23.90
C GLY A 196 -12.68 -2.86 -23.38
N LYS A 197 -12.12 -1.67 -23.17
CA LYS A 197 -10.85 -1.51 -22.44
C LYS A 197 -11.09 -1.08 -20.99
N PRO A 198 -10.22 -1.49 -20.05
CA PRO A 198 -10.34 -1.05 -18.65
C PRO A 198 -10.14 0.48 -18.54
N PRO A 199 -10.83 1.14 -17.61
CA PRO A 199 -10.62 2.56 -17.34
C PRO A 199 -9.16 2.81 -16.93
N ARG A 200 -8.66 4.01 -17.20
CA ARG A 200 -7.32 4.45 -16.78
C ARG A 200 -7.37 5.56 -15.76
N THR A 201 -8.54 5.83 -15.23
CA THR A 201 -8.80 6.90 -14.27
C THR A 201 -9.55 6.33 -13.08
N MET A 202 -9.13 6.68 -11.87
CA MET A 202 -9.86 6.41 -10.63
C MET A 202 -10.05 7.70 -9.85
N ARG A 203 -11.06 7.71 -9.00
CA ARG A 203 -11.34 8.84 -8.11
C ARG A 203 -10.99 8.51 -6.68
N TYR A 204 -10.42 9.49 -5.99
CA TYR A 204 -10.07 9.40 -4.57
C TYR A 204 -11.34 9.28 -3.71
N GLY A 205 -11.36 8.31 -2.79
CA GLY A 205 -12.47 8.10 -1.88
C GLY A 205 -12.52 9.14 -0.76
N LEU A 206 -13.70 9.67 -0.44
CA LEU A 206 -13.87 10.61 0.68
C LEU A 206 -13.50 9.99 2.03
N GLY A 207 -13.67 8.67 2.18
CA GLY A 207 -13.31 7.96 3.40
C GLY A 207 -11.80 7.91 3.68
N ALA A 208 -10.95 8.15 2.68
CA ALA A 208 -9.50 8.21 2.83
C ALA A 208 -8.99 9.62 3.24
N VAL A 209 -9.87 10.61 3.35
CA VAL A 209 -9.54 11.92 3.90
C VAL A 209 -9.52 11.83 5.43
N LYS A 210 -8.42 12.24 6.06
CA LYS A 210 -8.26 12.17 7.52
C LYS A 210 -9.38 12.90 8.25
N GLY A 211 -9.97 12.24 9.23
CA GLY A 211 -11.07 12.81 10.03
C GLY A 211 -12.44 12.72 9.35
N THR A 212 -12.55 12.03 8.23
CA THR A 212 -13.82 11.80 7.53
C THR A 212 -14.29 10.37 7.80
N GLY A 213 -15.14 10.18 8.80
CA GLY A 213 -15.69 8.88 9.15
C GLY A 213 -16.75 8.39 8.15
N GLN A 214 -17.00 7.08 8.12
CA GLN A 214 -17.96 6.45 7.20
C GLN A 214 -19.35 7.09 7.29
N GLY A 215 -19.88 7.31 8.49
CA GLY A 215 -21.21 7.93 8.68
C GLY A 215 -21.29 9.34 8.12
N ALA A 216 -20.21 10.13 8.16
CA ALA A 216 -20.17 11.45 7.56
C ALA A 216 -20.25 11.36 6.03
N VAL A 217 -19.50 10.45 5.42
CA VAL A 217 -19.54 10.27 3.98
C VAL A 217 -20.89 9.72 3.52
N GLU A 218 -21.47 8.76 4.22
CA GLU A 218 -22.81 8.23 3.92
C GLU A 218 -23.88 9.35 3.95
N ASP A 219 -23.79 10.28 4.89
CA ASP A 219 -24.70 11.43 4.96
C ASP A 219 -24.49 12.38 3.78
N ILE A 220 -23.24 12.67 3.40
CA ILE A 220 -22.92 13.47 2.20
C ILE A 220 -23.50 12.82 0.94
N LEU A 221 -23.28 11.50 0.78
CA LEU A 221 -23.79 10.75 -0.38
C LEU A 221 -25.32 10.75 -0.44
N ARG A 222 -25.98 10.59 0.72
CA ARG A 222 -27.43 10.66 0.82
C ARG A 222 -27.94 12.05 0.43
N ALA A 223 -27.40 13.12 1.02
CA ALA A 223 -27.78 14.50 0.72
C ALA A 223 -27.60 14.82 -0.77
N ARG A 224 -26.49 14.37 -1.38
CA ARG A 224 -26.22 14.50 -2.81
C ARG A 224 -27.24 13.74 -3.67
N LYS A 225 -27.61 12.52 -3.27
CA LYS A 225 -28.58 11.71 -4.01
C LYS A 225 -29.99 12.32 -3.97
N GLU A 226 -30.40 12.90 -2.85
CA GLU A 226 -31.73 13.48 -2.64
C GLU A 226 -31.88 14.84 -3.34
N GLY A 227 -30.87 15.71 -3.27
CA GLY A 227 -30.94 17.08 -3.75
C GLY A 227 -30.02 17.43 -4.92
N GLY A 228 -29.40 16.45 -5.56
CA GLY A 228 -28.44 16.67 -6.65
C GLY A 228 -27.08 17.20 -6.18
N PRO A 229 -26.20 17.60 -7.11
CA PRO A 229 -24.88 18.15 -6.80
C PRO A 229 -24.96 19.39 -5.89
N PHE A 230 -24.00 19.51 -4.98
CA PHE A 230 -23.86 20.70 -4.13
C PHE A 230 -23.39 21.89 -4.95
N GLN A 231 -24.05 23.03 -4.76
CA GLN A 231 -23.78 24.24 -5.54
C GLN A 231 -22.70 25.14 -4.91
N ASN A 232 -22.67 25.18 -3.58
CA ASN A 232 -21.72 25.98 -2.80
C ASN A 232 -21.63 25.45 -1.36
N LEU A 233 -20.76 26.04 -0.53
CA LEU A 233 -20.56 25.66 0.87
C LEU A 233 -21.83 25.79 1.72
N PHE A 234 -22.64 26.81 1.50
CA PHE A 234 -23.87 27.06 2.27
C PHE A 234 -24.94 26.02 1.94
N ASP A 235 -25.09 25.66 0.65
CA ASP A 235 -25.97 24.57 0.22
C ASP A 235 -25.51 23.23 0.81
N PHE A 236 -24.20 22.95 0.81
CA PHE A 236 -23.64 21.76 1.45
C PHE A 236 -24.00 21.71 2.94
N CYS A 237 -23.67 22.75 3.72
CA CYS A 237 -23.92 22.81 5.16
C CYS A 237 -25.41 22.70 5.52
N ARG A 238 -26.30 23.21 4.67
CA ARG A 238 -27.76 23.14 4.87
C ARG A 238 -28.29 21.72 4.68
N ARG A 239 -27.71 20.95 3.75
CA ARG A 239 -28.23 19.65 3.33
C ARG A 239 -27.66 18.48 4.10
N VAL A 240 -26.44 18.61 4.65
CA VAL A 240 -25.82 17.57 5.46
C VAL A 240 -26.22 17.67 6.92
N SER A 241 -26.26 16.52 7.61
CA SER A 241 -26.52 16.47 9.05
C SER A 241 -25.31 16.94 9.85
N LYS A 242 -25.45 17.99 10.65
CA LYS A 242 -24.37 18.48 11.53
C LYS A 242 -23.89 17.47 12.57
N HIS A 243 -24.72 16.47 12.88
CA HIS A 243 -24.34 15.39 13.80
C HIS A 243 -23.39 14.39 13.15
N ALA A 244 -23.53 14.15 11.84
CA ALA A 244 -22.67 13.27 11.08
C ALA A 244 -21.45 14.01 10.49
N VAL A 245 -21.69 15.22 9.93
CA VAL A 245 -20.68 16.04 9.25
C VAL A 245 -20.38 17.27 10.11
N ASN A 246 -19.41 17.12 11.01
CA ASN A 246 -19.01 18.20 11.90
C ASN A 246 -18.03 19.19 11.23
N ARG A 247 -17.75 20.30 11.91
CA ARG A 247 -16.85 21.35 11.40
C ARG A 247 -15.49 20.80 10.98
N ARG A 248 -14.88 19.90 11.77
CA ARG A 248 -13.55 19.33 11.47
C ARG A 248 -13.57 18.52 10.18
N THR A 249 -14.66 17.78 9.94
CA THR A 249 -14.85 17.02 8.69
C THR A 249 -14.93 17.94 7.49
N ILE A 250 -15.70 19.06 7.58
CA ILE A 250 -15.82 20.05 6.50
C ILE A 250 -14.46 20.69 6.22
N GLU A 251 -13.76 21.13 7.26
CA GLU A 251 -12.41 21.71 7.14
C GLU A 251 -11.41 20.73 6.51
N ALA A 252 -11.45 19.44 6.88
CA ALA A 252 -10.60 18.42 6.30
C ALA A 252 -10.90 18.19 4.80
N LEU A 253 -12.17 18.14 4.42
CA LEU A 253 -12.58 18.02 3.01
C LEU A 253 -12.14 19.24 2.18
N ILE A 254 -12.26 20.45 2.71
CA ILE A 254 -11.77 21.67 2.04
C ILE A 254 -10.25 21.61 1.85
N LYS A 255 -9.50 21.25 2.89
CA LYS A 255 -8.04 21.12 2.85
C LYS A 255 -7.59 20.07 1.85
N ALA A 256 -8.31 18.95 1.75
CA ALA A 256 -8.08 17.90 0.79
C ALA A 256 -8.42 18.30 -0.67
N GLY A 257 -9.10 19.43 -0.88
CA GLY A 257 -9.53 19.88 -2.21
C GLY A 257 -10.84 19.28 -2.69
N ALA A 258 -11.64 18.68 -1.80
CA ALA A 258 -12.89 18.04 -2.16
C ALA A 258 -13.99 19.00 -2.64
N PHE A 259 -13.76 20.28 -2.56
CA PHE A 259 -14.67 21.34 -3.04
C PHE A 259 -14.11 22.13 -4.22
N ASP A 260 -12.91 21.80 -4.73
CA ASP A 260 -12.24 22.61 -5.76
C ASP A 260 -13.03 22.76 -7.06
N THR A 261 -13.93 21.80 -7.38
CA THR A 261 -14.84 21.91 -8.53
C THR A 261 -15.99 22.89 -8.31
N ILE A 262 -16.29 23.23 -7.07
CA ILE A 262 -17.31 24.22 -6.68
C ILE A 262 -16.65 25.57 -6.51
N GLU A 263 -15.56 25.63 -5.75
CA GLU A 263 -14.81 26.85 -5.42
C GLU A 263 -13.34 26.53 -5.22
N PRO A 264 -12.46 26.99 -6.11
CA PRO A 264 -11.02 26.69 -6.03
C PRO A 264 -10.30 27.46 -4.91
N ASN A 265 -10.87 28.53 -4.38
CA ASN A 265 -10.28 29.29 -3.28
C ASN A 265 -10.55 28.61 -1.92
N ARG A 266 -9.74 27.61 -1.59
CA ARG A 266 -9.83 26.87 -0.32
C ARG A 266 -9.68 27.76 0.92
N ALA A 267 -8.95 28.88 0.83
CA ALA A 267 -8.79 29.82 1.94
C ALA A 267 -10.13 30.53 2.27
N ALA A 268 -10.83 31.03 1.24
CA ALA A 268 -12.14 31.65 1.39
C ALA A 268 -13.18 30.64 1.89
N MET A 269 -13.16 29.42 1.35
CA MET A 269 -14.02 28.33 1.81
C MET A 269 -13.81 28.04 3.30
N LEU A 270 -12.55 27.84 3.71
CA LEU A 270 -12.22 27.50 5.10
C LEU A 270 -12.63 28.61 6.08
N ALA A 271 -12.41 29.88 5.71
CA ALA A 271 -12.80 31.04 6.52
C ALA A 271 -14.33 31.17 6.66
N SER A 272 -15.09 30.67 5.68
CA SER A 272 -16.54 30.76 5.65
C SER A 272 -17.27 29.60 6.34
N VAL A 273 -16.56 28.55 6.78
CA VAL A 273 -17.17 27.37 7.42
C VAL A 273 -18.04 27.76 8.64
N PRO A 274 -17.56 28.59 9.60
CA PRO A 274 -18.40 28.97 10.74
C PRO A 274 -19.70 29.62 10.31
N THR A 275 -19.65 30.63 9.44
CA THR A 275 -20.80 31.37 8.95
C THR A 275 -21.77 30.47 8.18
N ALA A 276 -21.26 29.54 7.34
CA ALA A 276 -22.12 28.61 6.61
C ALA A 276 -22.85 27.63 7.55
N MET A 277 -22.16 27.16 8.60
CA MET A 277 -22.78 26.29 9.60
C MET A 277 -23.82 27.02 10.44
N GLU A 278 -23.56 28.27 10.85
CA GLU A 278 -24.54 29.12 11.58
C GLU A 278 -25.75 29.39 10.72
N ALA A 279 -25.58 29.76 9.45
CA ALA A 279 -26.70 29.98 8.52
C ALA A 279 -27.55 28.71 8.34
N ALA A 280 -26.90 27.52 8.24
CA ALA A 280 -27.62 26.25 8.16
C ALA A 280 -28.43 25.95 9.44
N GLU A 281 -27.89 26.27 10.63
CA GLU A 281 -28.62 26.12 11.90
C GLU A 281 -29.82 27.09 12.00
N GLN A 282 -29.63 28.33 11.58
CA GLN A 282 -30.71 29.32 11.57
C GLN A 282 -31.82 28.89 10.62
N ALA A 283 -31.47 28.42 9.40
CA ALA A 283 -32.45 27.91 8.45
C ALA A 283 -33.24 26.71 9.00
N ALA A 284 -32.57 25.78 9.69
CA ALA A 284 -33.22 24.63 10.31
C ALA A 284 -34.17 25.04 11.47
N ARG A 285 -33.81 26.04 12.24
CA ARG A 285 -34.71 26.60 13.30
C ARG A 285 -35.91 27.27 12.70
N SER A 286 -35.73 28.08 11.64
CA SER A 286 -36.81 28.80 10.96
C SER A 286 -37.78 27.84 10.27
N ALA A 287 -37.31 26.75 9.67
CA ALA A 287 -38.17 25.74 9.07
C ALA A 287 -39.10 25.02 10.08
N ASN A 288 -38.70 24.96 11.36
CA ASN A 288 -39.49 24.38 12.44
C ASN A 288 -40.45 25.37 13.09
N GLN A 289 -40.35 26.68 12.78
CA GLN A 289 -41.29 27.71 13.22
C GLN A 289 -42.27 27.96 12.09
N SER A 290 -43.53 27.53 12.25
CA SER A 290 -44.58 27.87 11.33
C SER A 290 -44.68 29.40 11.29
N SER A 291 -44.39 30.03 10.15
CA SER A 291 -44.55 31.47 9.97
C SER A 291 -46.03 31.82 10.14
N LEU A 292 -46.35 32.59 11.18
CA LEU A 292 -47.71 33.05 11.47
C LEU A 292 -48.23 34.03 10.38
N PHE A 293 -47.38 34.47 9.46
CA PHE A 293 -47.63 35.49 8.47
C PHE A 293 -47.43 35.06 7.02
N GLY A 294 -47.41 33.77 6.72
CA GLY A 294 -47.54 33.26 5.35
C GLY A 294 -46.55 33.85 4.33
N ASP A 295 -45.37 34.21 4.76
CA ASP A 295 -44.32 34.72 3.86
C ASP A 295 -43.53 33.55 3.26
N ASP A 296 -43.96 33.13 2.08
CA ASP A 296 -43.33 32.14 1.22
C ASP A 296 -42.06 32.71 0.57
N SER A 297 -41.29 33.53 1.29
CA SER A 297 -39.99 33.97 0.84
C SER A 297 -38.98 32.87 1.12
N SER A 298 -38.91 31.87 0.22
CA SER A 298 -37.76 31.03 -0.01
C SER A 298 -36.58 31.86 -0.55
N ASP A 299 -36.28 32.99 0.06
CA ASP A 299 -35.04 33.70 -0.17
C ASP A 299 -33.91 32.85 0.42
N VAL A 300 -33.38 32.00 -0.45
CA VAL A 300 -32.06 31.40 -0.27
C VAL A 300 -31.11 32.56 -0.02
N VAL A 301 -30.80 32.83 1.25
CA VAL A 301 -29.70 33.71 1.58
C VAL A 301 -28.48 33.06 0.96
N ALA A 302 -28.15 33.50 -0.25
CA ALA A 302 -26.92 33.18 -0.93
C ALA A 302 -25.80 33.79 -0.08
N GLY A 303 -25.31 33.05 0.90
CA GLY A 303 -24.20 33.51 1.72
C GLY A 303 -23.00 33.76 0.84
N GLU A 304 -22.40 34.93 0.96
CA GLU A 304 -21.15 35.24 0.28
C GLU A 304 -19.99 34.63 1.06
N LEU A 305 -19.02 34.06 0.32
CA LEU A 305 -17.79 33.59 0.91
C LEU A 305 -16.94 34.76 1.42
N ALA A 306 -16.18 34.51 2.49
CA ALA A 306 -15.25 35.48 3.03
C ALA A 306 -14.23 35.89 1.95
N LYS A 307 -13.98 37.20 1.84
CA LYS A 307 -13.00 37.75 0.89
C LYS A 307 -11.58 37.57 1.42
N VAL A 308 -11.01 36.40 1.14
CA VAL A 308 -9.65 36.00 1.56
C VAL A 308 -8.83 35.65 0.31
N ALA A 309 -7.57 36.10 0.27
CA ALA A 309 -6.66 35.74 -0.81
C ALA A 309 -6.43 34.22 -0.85
N PRO A 310 -6.34 33.60 -2.04
CA PRO A 310 -5.99 32.19 -2.18
C PRO A 310 -4.68 31.86 -1.47
N TRP A 311 -4.57 30.63 -0.99
CA TRP A 311 -3.30 30.15 -0.43
C TRP A 311 -2.21 30.12 -1.51
N ASP A 312 -0.98 30.43 -1.11
CA ASP A 312 0.18 30.10 -1.91
C ASP A 312 0.38 28.59 -2.02
N LEU A 313 1.29 28.17 -2.91
CA LEU A 313 1.55 26.76 -3.13
C LEU A 313 2.01 26.04 -1.87
N HIS A 314 2.88 26.67 -1.06
CA HIS A 314 3.41 26.08 0.16
C HIS A 314 2.29 25.80 1.18
N LYS A 315 1.44 26.80 1.42
CA LYS A 315 0.29 26.67 2.34
C LYS A 315 -0.69 25.63 1.83
N LYS A 316 -1.03 25.66 0.53
CA LYS A 316 -1.93 24.69 -0.09
C LYS A 316 -1.43 23.26 0.12
N LEU A 317 -0.18 22.97 -0.21
CA LEU A 317 0.40 21.64 -0.05
C LEU A 317 0.50 21.20 1.41
N THR A 318 0.81 22.13 2.33
CA THR A 318 0.85 21.83 3.76
C THR A 318 -0.53 21.42 4.29
N GLU A 319 -1.58 22.12 3.89
CA GLU A 319 -2.95 21.77 4.27
C GLU A 319 -3.42 20.46 3.62
N GLU A 320 -3.05 20.19 2.37
CA GLU A 320 -3.28 18.88 1.73
C GLU A 320 -2.62 17.75 2.52
N LYS A 321 -1.34 17.92 2.88
CA LYS A 321 -0.62 16.92 3.68
C LYS A 321 -1.30 16.68 5.03
N SER A 322 -1.85 17.71 5.66
CA SER A 322 -2.58 17.57 6.92
C SER A 322 -3.84 16.69 6.75
N ALA A 323 -4.54 16.82 5.62
CA ALA A 323 -5.80 16.13 5.34
C ALA A 323 -5.63 14.77 4.66
N LEU A 324 -4.65 14.61 3.76
CA LEU A 324 -4.42 13.40 2.97
C LEU A 324 -3.23 12.57 3.48
N GLY A 325 -2.33 13.17 4.27
CA GLY A 325 -1.10 12.54 4.76
C GLY A 325 0.11 12.76 3.85
N TYR A 326 -0.09 13.22 2.62
CA TYR A 326 0.97 13.48 1.65
C TYR A 326 0.60 14.67 0.74
N TYR A 327 1.57 15.14 -0.03
CA TYR A 327 1.37 16.19 -1.04
C TYR A 327 0.75 15.58 -2.29
N TYR A 328 -0.51 15.87 -2.54
CA TYR A 328 -1.24 15.31 -3.68
C TYR A 328 -1.06 16.13 -4.96
N SER A 329 -1.27 17.46 -4.87
CA SER A 329 -1.33 18.33 -6.06
C SER A 329 0.02 18.85 -6.55
N GLY A 330 1.14 18.51 -5.87
CA GLY A 330 2.47 18.98 -6.24
C GLY A 330 3.54 18.61 -5.22
N HIS A 331 4.69 19.24 -5.32
CA HIS A 331 5.79 19.09 -4.39
C HIS A 331 6.25 20.47 -3.90
N LEU A 332 6.70 20.59 -2.65
CA LEU A 332 7.19 21.87 -2.11
C LEU A 332 8.33 22.49 -2.95
N PHE A 333 9.12 21.63 -3.58
CA PHE A 333 10.17 22.03 -4.51
C PHE A 333 9.65 22.72 -5.79
N ASP A 334 8.38 22.54 -6.15
CA ASP A 334 7.81 23.08 -7.38
C ASP A 334 7.84 24.62 -7.38
N ALA A 335 7.77 25.23 -6.20
CA ALA A 335 7.90 26.68 -6.06
C ALA A 335 9.30 27.23 -6.47
N TRP A 336 10.32 26.39 -6.40
CA TRP A 336 11.71 26.75 -6.66
C TRP A 336 12.28 26.09 -7.91
N ARG A 337 11.50 25.27 -8.58
CA ARG A 337 11.95 24.42 -9.70
C ARG A 337 12.61 25.22 -10.81
N ASP A 338 12.02 26.33 -11.21
CA ASP A 338 12.52 27.12 -12.33
C ASP A 338 13.80 27.88 -11.98
N GLU A 339 13.94 28.38 -10.76
CA GLU A 339 15.17 29.00 -10.26
C GLU A 339 16.30 27.97 -10.16
N VAL A 340 15.99 26.79 -9.57
CA VAL A 340 16.99 25.73 -9.42
C VAL A 340 17.45 25.18 -10.78
N ARG A 341 16.57 25.09 -11.78
CA ARG A 341 16.94 24.67 -13.14
C ARG A 341 17.94 25.60 -13.80
N GLN A 342 17.96 26.89 -13.47
CA GLN A 342 18.95 27.84 -13.97
C GLN A 342 20.33 27.62 -13.35
N ILE A 343 20.38 27.12 -12.11
CA ILE A 343 21.62 26.90 -11.36
C ILE A 343 22.14 25.47 -11.57
N VAL A 344 21.24 24.49 -11.64
CA VAL A 344 21.54 23.03 -11.74
C VAL A 344 20.91 22.48 -13.02
N PRO A 345 21.60 22.53 -14.16
CA PRO A 345 21.03 22.11 -15.45
C PRO A 345 20.88 20.58 -15.59
N MET A 346 21.57 19.79 -14.76
CA MET A 346 21.58 18.33 -14.85
C MET A 346 20.82 17.67 -13.71
N GLN A 347 19.93 16.74 -14.06
CA GLN A 347 19.22 15.90 -13.09
C GLN A 347 20.08 14.69 -12.69
N LEU A 348 20.02 14.26 -11.42
CA LEU A 348 20.77 13.10 -10.91
C LEU A 348 20.52 11.82 -11.74
N ALA A 349 19.29 11.64 -12.24
CA ALA A 349 18.95 10.50 -13.10
C ALA A 349 19.69 10.47 -14.45
N ARG A 350 20.33 11.58 -14.84
CA ARG A 350 21.14 11.71 -16.07
C ARG A 350 22.64 11.70 -15.82
N VAL A 351 23.05 11.53 -14.55
CA VAL A 351 24.47 11.44 -14.18
C VAL A 351 24.96 10.06 -14.52
N GLU A 352 25.82 9.96 -15.54
CA GLU A 352 26.53 8.71 -15.85
C GLU A 352 27.86 8.68 -15.10
N PRO A 353 28.31 7.52 -14.58
CA PRO A 353 29.61 7.37 -13.93
C PRO A 353 30.73 7.64 -14.95
N GLN A 354 31.40 8.79 -14.84
CA GLN A 354 32.58 9.09 -15.63
C GLN A 354 33.83 9.04 -14.75
N ARG A 355 34.85 8.31 -15.18
CA ARG A 355 36.05 8.01 -14.37
C ARG A 355 36.95 9.22 -14.06
N ASP A 356 36.83 10.32 -14.80
CA ASP A 356 37.83 11.42 -14.79
C ASP A 356 37.26 12.82 -14.50
N LEU A 357 36.04 12.94 -14.01
CA LEU A 357 35.46 14.24 -13.63
C LEU A 357 35.51 14.45 -12.12
N GLN A 358 36.26 15.47 -11.67
CA GLN A 358 36.12 15.95 -10.29
C GLN A 358 34.80 16.71 -10.19
N TRP A 359 33.84 16.12 -9.51
CA TRP A 359 32.54 16.74 -9.20
C TRP A 359 32.69 17.58 -7.94
N THR A 360 32.55 18.91 -8.06
CA THR A 360 32.34 19.74 -6.88
C THR A 360 30.85 19.73 -6.56
N VAL A 361 30.46 18.94 -5.57
CA VAL A 361 29.08 18.91 -5.09
C VAL A 361 28.98 19.84 -3.88
N SER A 362 28.22 20.92 -4.00
CA SER A 362 27.84 21.72 -2.84
C SER A 362 26.67 21.04 -2.12
N TYR A 363 26.94 20.49 -0.94
CA TYR A 363 25.91 19.85 -0.09
C TYR A 363 25.07 20.86 0.70
N THR A 364 25.20 22.15 0.45
CA THR A 364 24.39 23.13 1.13
C THR A 364 22.94 23.02 0.70
N HIS A 365 22.12 22.44 1.56
CA HIS A 365 20.64 22.49 1.56
C HIS A 365 19.85 21.62 0.57
N LEU A 366 20.43 20.63 -0.08
CA LEU A 366 19.70 19.58 -0.81
C LEU A 366 19.58 18.27 -0.01
N THR A 367 19.66 18.32 1.30
CA THR A 367 19.00 17.29 2.10
C THR A 367 17.51 17.51 1.93
N LEU A 368 16.89 16.77 0.99
CA LEU A 368 15.48 16.48 1.09
C LEU A 368 15.22 16.12 2.56
N PRO A 369 14.22 16.71 3.22
CA PRO A 369 13.81 16.21 4.51
C PRO A 369 13.48 14.73 4.31
N THR A 370 14.45 13.89 4.62
CA THR A 370 14.17 12.47 4.81
C THR A 370 13.23 12.48 6.00
N ASN A 371 12.01 12.03 5.79
CA ASN A 371 11.07 11.71 6.86
C ASN A 371 11.68 10.60 7.72
N ARG A 372 12.67 10.96 8.54
CA ARG A 372 13.17 10.26 9.71
C ARG A 372 13.25 11.26 10.82
N GLU A 373 12.10 11.58 11.34
CA GLU A 373 11.92 11.94 12.74
C GLU A 373 10.73 11.13 13.19
N VAL A 374 11.12 10.22 13.95
CA VAL A 374 10.66 9.57 15.18
C VAL A 374 9.21 9.85 15.54
#